data_a2bb59dceae9f0e4a3aba17d2b580038
#
_entry.id   a2bb59dceae9f0e4a3aba17d2b580038
#
_cell.length_a   1.000
_cell.length_b   1.000
_cell.length_c   1.000
_cell.angle_alpha   90.00
_cell.angle_beta   90.00
_cell.angle_gamma   90.00
#
_symmetry.space_group_name_H-M   'P 1'
#
loop_
_entity.id
_entity.type
_entity.pdbx_description
1 polymer ?
#
loop_
_entity_poly.entity_id
_entity_poly.type
_entity_poly.pdbx_seq_one_letter_code
_entity_poly.pdbx_strand_id
1 'polypeptide(L)'
;MVQCRPTQRDKLSMNSDKIKTSTQVGLFVTCLADLIRPQIGFAAVALLEQAGCTVRVPRNQTCCGQPALNSGDSASTIAIAKMVIKTFAQDDYVIAASGSCVDTICHKYPELFRNDALWAGRARALAAKTWELTSFLVEVMELQQVEATYDGVCSYHDSCSGLRELGIHDQPRQLLASVVGLELKEMNENNVCCGFGGLFSIKYPDISTRMVSDKCANVGHSGVDTLLGGDLGCLLNIAGRLRREGAPVRVFHVAEVLAGMTDGPAIGEGESDS
;
A
#
# COMPACT_ATOMS: atom_id res chain seq x y z
N MET A 1 16.90 -12.14 -8.45
CA MET A 1 15.85 -11.13 -8.13
C MET A 1 14.92 -11.07 -9.32
N VAL A 2 13.66 -11.51 -9.16
CA VAL A 2 12.64 -11.33 -10.20
C VAL A 2 12.18 -9.89 -10.04
N GLN A 3 12.53 -9.03 -11.00
CA GLN A 3 12.02 -7.65 -11.02
C GLN A 3 10.51 -7.70 -11.24
N CYS A 4 9.73 -7.22 -10.29
CA CYS A 4 8.28 -6.99 -10.42
C CYS A 4 7.94 -5.82 -11.36
N ARG A 5 8.95 -5.24 -12.02
CA ARG A 5 8.78 -4.13 -12.96
C ARG A 5 9.01 -4.64 -14.38
N PRO A 6 8.10 -4.38 -15.33
CA PRO A 6 8.40 -4.57 -16.73
C PRO A 6 9.61 -3.72 -17.11
N THR A 7 10.56 -4.29 -17.83
CA THR A 7 11.72 -3.56 -18.31
C THR A 7 11.30 -2.47 -19.31
N GLN A 8 12.11 -1.42 -19.48
CA GLN A 8 11.84 -0.38 -20.47
C GLN A 8 11.59 -0.91 -21.89
N ARG A 9 12.08 -2.12 -22.21
CA ARG A 9 11.80 -2.81 -23.48
C ARG A 9 10.37 -3.33 -23.59
N ASP A 10 9.79 -3.78 -22.46
CA ASP A 10 8.41 -4.29 -22.47
C ASP A 10 7.41 -3.13 -22.60
N LYS A 11 7.77 -1.93 -22.12
CA LYS A 11 6.98 -0.69 -22.28
C LYS A 11 6.87 -0.25 -23.74
N LEU A 12 7.90 -0.46 -24.57
CA LEU A 12 7.93 -0.04 -25.98
C LEU A 12 7.12 -0.94 -26.92
N SER A 13 6.85 -2.20 -26.56
CA SER A 13 6.05 -3.13 -27.38
C SER A 13 4.54 -3.00 -27.16
N MET A 14 4.10 -2.32 -26.10
CA MET A 14 2.68 -2.17 -25.76
C MET A 14 2.04 -0.89 -26.30
N ASN A 15 2.79 0.01 -26.98
CA ASN A 15 2.35 1.37 -27.31
C ASN A 15 2.13 1.64 -28.79
N SER A 16 1.70 0.67 -29.60
CA SER A 16 1.19 0.94 -30.95
C SER A 16 -0.11 0.18 -31.19
N ASP A 17 -1.19 0.92 -31.38
CA ASP A 17 -2.50 0.48 -31.88
C ASP A 17 -3.49 -0.18 -30.88
N LYS A 18 -3.67 0.36 -29.67
CA LYS A 18 -4.95 0.17 -28.97
C LYS A 18 -5.77 1.45 -29.02
N ILE A 19 -6.89 1.43 -29.80
CA ILE A 19 -8.07 2.22 -29.48
C ILE A 19 -8.19 2.25 -27.97
N LYS A 20 -8.35 3.43 -27.35
CA LYS A 20 -8.46 3.63 -25.88
C LYS A 20 -9.64 2.83 -25.31
N THR A 21 -9.49 1.54 -25.20
CA THR A 21 -10.26 0.73 -24.27
C THR A 21 -9.69 1.07 -22.89
N SER A 22 -10.55 1.55 -21.99
CA SER A 22 -10.19 1.85 -20.60
C SER A 22 -9.39 0.68 -19.99
N THR A 23 -8.24 0.97 -19.38
CA THR A 23 -7.40 -0.03 -18.72
C THR A 23 -8.20 -0.74 -17.62
N GLN A 24 -8.34 -2.06 -17.71
CA GLN A 24 -9.08 -2.85 -16.71
C GLN A 24 -8.19 -3.21 -15.53
N VAL A 25 -8.61 -2.80 -14.35
CA VAL A 25 -7.86 -2.98 -13.11
C VAL A 25 -8.66 -3.78 -12.09
N GLY A 26 -8.09 -4.85 -11.58
CA GLY A 26 -8.60 -5.54 -10.40
C GLY A 26 -8.04 -4.87 -9.13
N LEU A 27 -8.89 -4.27 -8.31
CA LEU A 27 -8.46 -3.74 -7.02
C LEU A 27 -8.42 -4.85 -5.98
N PHE A 28 -7.23 -5.12 -5.46
CA PHE A 28 -7.01 -5.98 -4.30
C PHE A 28 -7.18 -5.13 -3.02
N VAL A 29 -8.37 -5.20 -2.42
CA VAL A 29 -8.64 -4.57 -1.12
C VAL A 29 -7.97 -5.39 -0.03
N THR A 30 -7.04 -4.79 0.70
CA THR A 30 -6.31 -5.51 1.75
C THR A 30 -7.22 -5.79 2.95
N CYS A 31 -7.00 -6.90 3.64
CA CYS A 31 -7.84 -7.31 4.77
C CYS A 31 -7.93 -6.27 5.89
N LEU A 32 -6.83 -5.55 6.17
CA LEU A 32 -6.85 -4.47 7.16
C LEU A 32 -7.65 -3.26 6.67
N ALA A 33 -7.54 -2.89 5.39
CA ALA A 33 -8.34 -1.81 4.83
C ALA A 33 -9.84 -2.16 4.87
N ASP A 34 -10.20 -3.36 4.43
CA ASP A 34 -11.60 -3.82 4.41
C ASP A 34 -12.24 -3.81 5.81
N LEU A 35 -11.50 -4.28 6.82
CA LEU A 35 -12.03 -4.45 8.17
C LEU A 35 -11.98 -3.20 9.05
N ILE A 36 -10.95 -2.34 8.87
CA ILE A 36 -10.65 -1.27 9.81
C ILE A 36 -10.80 0.12 9.16
N ARG A 37 -10.44 0.24 7.89
CA ARG A 37 -10.40 1.53 7.18
C ARG A 37 -10.86 1.40 5.72
N PRO A 38 -12.15 1.08 5.46
CA PRO A 38 -12.67 0.90 4.09
C PRO A 38 -12.45 2.13 3.20
N GLN A 39 -12.31 3.31 3.78
CA GLN A 39 -12.04 4.56 3.09
C GLN A 39 -10.82 4.47 2.17
N ILE A 40 -9.78 3.70 2.55
CA ILE A 40 -8.60 3.46 1.69
C ILE A 40 -8.99 2.78 0.38
N GLY A 41 -9.92 1.82 0.44
CA GLY A 41 -10.44 1.14 -0.75
C GLY A 41 -11.21 2.08 -1.66
N PHE A 42 -12.08 2.93 -1.10
CA PHE A 42 -12.82 3.93 -1.87
C PHE A 42 -11.90 4.99 -2.48
N ALA A 43 -10.92 5.46 -1.73
CA ALA A 43 -9.89 6.38 -2.23
C ALA A 43 -9.09 5.78 -3.40
N ALA A 44 -8.71 4.51 -3.30
CA ALA A 44 -8.01 3.80 -4.37
C ALA A 44 -8.88 3.67 -5.64
N VAL A 45 -10.19 3.39 -5.50
CA VAL A 45 -11.13 3.37 -6.63
C VAL A 45 -11.17 4.75 -7.29
N ALA A 46 -11.40 5.81 -6.51
CA ALA A 46 -11.51 7.17 -7.04
C ALA A 46 -10.24 7.59 -7.81
N LEU A 47 -9.06 7.33 -7.26
CA LEU A 47 -7.78 7.67 -7.91
C LEU A 47 -7.56 6.87 -9.22
N LEU A 48 -7.91 5.59 -9.23
CA LEU A 48 -7.79 4.76 -10.43
C LEU A 48 -8.78 5.19 -11.52
N GLU A 49 -10.02 5.54 -11.15
CA GLU A 49 -11.03 6.06 -12.08
C GLU A 49 -10.63 7.43 -12.62
N GLN A 50 -10.11 8.33 -11.78
CA GLN A 50 -9.53 9.62 -12.19
C GLN A 50 -8.38 9.43 -13.20
N ALA A 51 -7.57 8.39 -13.02
CA ALA A 51 -6.52 8.02 -13.97
C ALA A 51 -7.04 7.36 -15.26
N GLY A 52 -8.35 7.20 -15.43
CA GLY A 52 -8.97 6.63 -16.63
C GLY A 52 -9.09 5.10 -16.64
N CYS A 53 -8.97 4.45 -15.50
CA CYS A 53 -9.14 3.01 -15.38
C CYS A 53 -10.63 2.61 -15.22
N THR A 54 -10.96 1.40 -15.64
CA THR A 54 -12.19 0.70 -15.21
C THR A 54 -11.84 -0.24 -14.07
N VAL A 55 -12.36 0.04 -12.87
CA VAL A 55 -12.00 -0.69 -11.67
C VAL A 55 -13.00 -1.81 -11.39
N ARG A 56 -12.49 -3.02 -11.22
CA ARG A 56 -13.22 -4.18 -10.74
C ARG A 56 -12.80 -4.52 -9.32
N VAL A 57 -13.75 -4.61 -8.40
CA VAL A 57 -13.50 -5.04 -7.02
C VAL A 57 -14.13 -6.42 -6.81
N PRO A 58 -13.37 -7.53 -6.85
CA PRO A 58 -13.90 -8.87 -6.67
C PRO A 58 -14.49 -9.06 -5.28
N ARG A 59 -15.74 -9.58 -5.19
CA ARG A 59 -16.38 -9.83 -3.89
C ARG A 59 -15.78 -11.02 -3.12
N ASN A 60 -15.19 -11.96 -3.84
CA ASN A 60 -14.63 -13.20 -3.28
C ASN A 60 -13.12 -13.12 -3.03
N GLN A 61 -12.57 -11.92 -2.86
CA GLN A 61 -11.17 -11.76 -2.48
C GLN A 61 -10.95 -12.02 -0.99
N THR A 62 -9.70 -12.29 -0.63
CA THR A 62 -9.28 -12.61 0.73
C THR A 62 -7.95 -11.92 1.05
N CYS A 63 -7.39 -12.16 2.22
CA CYS A 63 -6.07 -11.69 2.60
C CYS A 63 -4.99 -12.11 1.57
N CYS A 64 -3.89 -11.36 1.48
CA CYS A 64 -2.71 -11.77 0.69
C CYS A 64 -1.98 -13.00 1.26
N GLY A 65 -2.29 -13.43 2.48
CA GLY A 65 -1.66 -14.57 3.13
C GLY A 65 -0.36 -14.26 3.87
N GLN A 66 0.08 -13.00 3.92
CA GLN A 66 1.31 -12.62 4.62
C GLN A 66 1.34 -13.06 6.10
N PRO A 67 0.26 -12.93 6.90
CA PRO A 67 0.27 -13.41 8.29
C PRO A 67 0.50 -14.92 8.40
N ALA A 68 -0.13 -15.73 7.55
CA ALA A 68 0.09 -17.16 7.50
C ALA A 68 1.52 -17.50 7.11
N LEU A 69 2.06 -16.83 6.09
CA LEU A 69 3.45 -16.97 5.65
C LEU A 69 4.43 -16.67 6.80
N ASN A 70 4.25 -15.53 7.48
CA ASN A 70 5.11 -15.09 8.57
C ASN A 70 5.00 -15.98 9.83
N SER A 71 3.91 -16.73 9.98
CA SER A 71 3.76 -17.74 11.04
C SER A 71 4.38 -19.10 10.70
N GLY A 72 4.80 -19.30 9.45
CA GLY A 72 5.29 -20.58 8.94
C GLY A 72 4.19 -21.56 8.51
N ASP A 73 2.92 -21.11 8.47
CA ASP A 73 1.79 -21.90 7.97
C ASP A 73 1.76 -21.91 6.43
N SER A 74 2.60 -22.76 5.86
CA SER A 74 2.71 -22.90 4.41
C SER A 74 1.42 -23.45 3.77
N ALA A 75 0.67 -24.29 4.47
CA ALA A 75 -0.55 -24.91 3.92
C ALA A 75 -1.64 -23.85 3.70
N SER A 76 -1.92 -23.02 4.72
CA SER A 76 -2.86 -21.91 4.60
C SER A 76 -2.37 -20.87 3.61
N THR A 77 -1.08 -20.56 3.59
CA THR A 77 -0.50 -19.61 2.63
C THR A 77 -0.72 -20.07 1.19
N ILE A 78 -0.46 -21.35 0.89
CA ILE A 78 -0.68 -21.94 -0.44
C ILE A 78 -2.16 -21.87 -0.83
N ALA A 79 -3.07 -22.20 0.08
CA ALA A 79 -4.51 -22.15 -0.18
C ALA A 79 -4.98 -20.73 -0.52
N ILE A 80 -4.57 -19.75 0.28
CA ILE A 80 -4.86 -18.32 0.06
C ILE A 80 -4.28 -17.84 -1.27
N ALA A 81 -3.01 -18.10 -1.52
CA ALA A 81 -2.35 -17.67 -2.75
C ALA A 81 -3.04 -18.22 -4.01
N LYS A 82 -3.47 -19.49 -3.98
CA LYS A 82 -4.26 -20.09 -5.07
C LYS A 82 -5.59 -19.40 -5.30
N MET A 83 -6.26 -18.96 -4.24
CA MET A 83 -7.50 -18.18 -4.35
C MET A 83 -7.23 -16.82 -4.99
N VAL A 84 -6.25 -16.06 -4.52
CA VAL A 84 -5.87 -14.76 -5.06
C VAL A 84 -5.50 -14.87 -6.54
N ILE A 85 -4.65 -15.84 -6.91
CA ILE A 85 -4.25 -16.08 -8.30
C ILE A 85 -5.47 -16.32 -9.20
N LYS A 86 -6.46 -17.12 -8.74
CA LYS A 86 -7.67 -17.39 -9.52
C LYS A 86 -8.57 -16.17 -9.64
N THR A 87 -8.74 -15.42 -8.54
CA THR A 87 -9.61 -14.26 -8.46
C THR A 87 -9.20 -13.16 -9.43
N PHE A 88 -7.90 -12.94 -9.58
CA PHE A 88 -7.33 -11.87 -10.39
C PHE A 88 -6.73 -12.34 -11.73
N ALA A 89 -7.02 -13.57 -12.15
CA ALA A 89 -6.44 -14.14 -13.36
C ALA A 89 -6.73 -13.35 -14.64
N GLN A 90 -7.92 -12.75 -14.73
CA GLN A 90 -8.45 -12.11 -15.96
C GLN A 90 -8.22 -10.59 -16.02
N ASP A 91 -7.77 -9.95 -14.92
CA ASP A 91 -7.49 -8.52 -14.92
C ASP A 91 -6.22 -8.22 -15.71
N ASP A 92 -6.14 -7.07 -16.35
CA ASP A 92 -4.92 -6.61 -17.02
C ASP A 92 -3.86 -6.24 -15.98
N TYR A 93 -4.29 -5.55 -14.92
CA TYR A 93 -3.47 -5.16 -13.77
C TYR A 93 -4.18 -5.49 -12.45
N VAL A 94 -3.40 -5.69 -11.39
CA VAL A 94 -3.89 -5.88 -10.03
C VAL A 94 -3.25 -4.83 -9.15
N ILE A 95 -4.06 -4.00 -8.50
CA ILE A 95 -3.58 -2.87 -7.71
C ILE A 95 -3.94 -3.05 -6.24
N ALA A 96 -3.01 -2.76 -5.36
CA ALA A 96 -3.27 -2.69 -3.93
C ALA A 96 -2.64 -1.45 -3.30
N ALA A 97 -3.38 -0.81 -2.38
CA ALA A 97 -2.88 0.30 -1.57
C ALA A 97 -2.13 -0.25 -0.33
N SER A 98 -1.10 -1.06 -0.54
CA SER A 98 -0.27 -1.65 0.53
C SER A 98 0.99 -2.28 -0.06
N GLY A 99 2.14 -1.72 0.28
CA GLY A 99 3.43 -2.26 -0.16
C GLY A 99 3.69 -3.68 0.33
N SER A 100 3.30 -4.01 1.55
CA SER A 100 3.52 -5.35 2.14
C SER A 100 2.68 -6.44 1.47
N CYS A 101 1.44 -6.14 1.08
CA CYS A 101 0.60 -7.07 0.33
C CYS A 101 1.11 -7.28 -1.10
N VAL A 102 1.53 -6.20 -1.76
CA VAL A 102 2.12 -6.27 -3.11
C VAL A 102 3.43 -7.05 -3.08
N ASP A 103 4.33 -6.80 -2.13
CA ASP A 103 5.55 -7.60 -1.95
C ASP A 103 5.24 -9.09 -1.80
N THR A 104 4.23 -9.44 -1.00
CA THR A 104 3.82 -10.83 -0.80
C THR A 104 3.37 -11.48 -2.12
N ILE A 105 2.56 -10.79 -2.91
CA ILE A 105 2.09 -11.31 -4.21
C ILE A 105 3.23 -11.37 -5.24
N CYS A 106 4.06 -10.33 -5.29
CA CYS A 106 5.11 -10.19 -6.29
C CYS A 106 6.32 -11.10 -6.07
N HIS A 107 6.76 -11.26 -4.83
CA HIS A 107 8.00 -11.97 -4.52
C HIS A 107 7.75 -13.31 -3.83
N LYS A 108 6.82 -13.37 -2.87
CA LYS A 108 6.65 -14.59 -2.07
C LYS A 108 5.80 -15.65 -2.79
N TYR A 109 4.79 -15.27 -3.60
CA TYR A 109 4.01 -16.24 -4.36
C TYR A 109 4.85 -16.99 -5.42
N PRO A 110 5.66 -16.34 -6.27
CA PRO A 110 6.54 -17.04 -7.19
C PRO A 110 7.50 -18.01 -6.49
N GLU A 111 8.03 -17.64 -5.33
CA GLU A 111 8.90 -18.49 -4.54
C GLU A 111 8.15 -19.69 -3.93
N LEU A 112 6.96 -19.45 -3.36
CA LEU A 112 6.08 -20.46 -2.77
C LEU A 112 5.75 -21.58 -3.76
N PHE A 113 5.54 -21.23 -5.03
CA PHE A 113 5.18 -22.17 -6.08
C PHE A 113 6.33 -22.56 -7.01
N ARG A 114 7.60 -22.24 -6.69
CA ARG A 114 8.74 -22.45 -7.60
C ARG A 114 8.87 -23.87 -8.14
N ASN A 115 8.49 -24.88 -7.35
CA ASN A 115 8.56 -26.30 -7.69
C ASN A 115 7.19 -26.89 -8.10
N ASP A 116 6.14 -26.09 -8.19
CA ASP A 116 4.81 -26.55 -8.59
C ASP A 116 4.58 -26.26 -10.09
N ALA A 117 4.62 -27.31 -10.92
CA ALA A 117 4.52 -27.21 -12.38
C ALA A 117 3.23 -26.50 -12.85
N LEU A 118 2.13 -26.62 -12.09
CA LEU A 118 0.84 -26.00 -12.43
C LEU A 118 0.76 -24.53 -11.99
N TRP A 119 1.29 -24.20 -10.81
CA TRP A 119 1.07 -22.90 -10.18
C TRP A 119 2.22 -21.91 -10.37
N ALA A 120 3.45 -22.38 -10.63
CA ALA A 120 4.59 -21.49 -10.80
C ALA A 120 4.39 -20.45 -11.92
N GLY A 121 3.88 -20.87 -13.08
CA GLY A 121 3.58 -19.98 -14.19
C GLY A 121 2.48 -18.96 -13.85
N ARG A 122 1.44 -19.40 -13.17
CA ARG A 122 0.30 -18.56 -12.76
C ARG A 122 0.71 -17.53 -11.71
N ALA A 123 1.54 -17.93 -10.73
CA ALA A 123 2.06 -17.03 -9.71
C ALA A 123 2.93 -15.92 -10.33
N ARG A 124 3.84 -16.29 -11.24
CA ARG A 124 4.65 -15.31 -11.99
C ARG A 124 3.79 -14.37 -12.86
N ALA A 125 2.77 -14.89 -13.51
CA ALA A 125 1.86 -14.08 -14.33
C ALA A 125 1.08 -13.06 -13.47
N LEU A 126 0.61 -13.45 -12.27
CA LEU A 126 0.00 -12.52 -11.34
C LEU A 126 1.01 -11.48 -10.83
N ALA A 127 2.19 -11.92 -10.40
CA ALA A 127 3.26 -11.04 -9.93
C ALA A 127 3.62 -9.96 -10.95
N ALA A 128 3.74 -10.31 -12.22
CA ALA A 128 4.13 -9.40 -13.31
C ALA A 128 3.13 -8.26 -13.56
N LYS A 129 1.88 -8.41 -13.14
CA LYS A 129 0.81 -7.43 -13.33
C LYS A 129 0.29 -6.80 -12.02
N THR A 130 0.92 -7.13 -10.88
CA THR A 130 0.54 -6.60 -9.57
C THR A 130 1.39 -5.37 -9.22
N TRP A 131 0.73 -4.29 -8.81
CA TRP A 131 1.34 -3.00 -8.53
C TRP A 131 0.84 -2.42 -7.22
N GLU A 132 1.69 -1.66 -6.56
CA GLU A 132 1.25 -0.74 -5.52
C GLU A 132 0.62 0.50 -6.15
N LEU A 133 -0.39 1.07 -5.49
CA LEU A 133 -1.25 2.14 -6.01
C LEU A 133 -0.46 3.34 -6.54
N THR A 134 0.45 3.92 -5.74
CA THR A 134 1.19 5.13 -6.14
C THR A 134 2.16 4.86 -7.28
N SER A 135 2.81 3.71 -7.27
CA SER A 135 3.68 3.28 -8.37
C SER A 135 2.90 3.07 -9.65
N PHE A 136 1.72 2.46 -9.59
CA PHE A 136 0.88 2.27 -10.77
C PHE A 136 0.42 3.59 -11.36
N LEU A 137 -0.07 4.50 -10.52
CA LEU A 137 -0.52 5.81 -10.97
C LEU A 137 0.59 6.60 -11.67
N VAL A 138 1.79 6.61 -11.10
CA VAL A 138 2.93 7.38 -11.64
C VAL A 138 3.60 6.68 -12.82
N GLU A 139 3.92 5.38 -12.69
CA GLU A 139 4.77 4.69 -13.65
C GLU A 139 4.01 4.07 -14.83
N VAL A 140 2.75 3.67 -14.63
CA VAL A 140 1.93 3.01 -15.66
C VAL A 140 0.91 3.98 -16.26
N MET A 141 0.19 4.73 -15.41
CA MET A 141 -0.82 5.68 -15.86
C MET A 141 -0.23 7.05 -16.17
N GLU A 142 1.06 7.28 -15.84
CA GLU A 142 1.79 8.54 -16.09
C GLU A 142 1.06 9.75 -15.48
N LEU A 143 0.36 9.53 -14.33
CA LEU A 143 -0.37 10.56 -13.63
C LEU A 143 0.61 11.58 -13.04
N GLN A 144 0.47 12.85 -13.42
CA GLN A 144 1.37 13.91 -12.98
C GLN A 144 0.85 14.65 -11.75
N GLN A 145 -0.48 14.69 -11.57
CA GLN A 145 -1.14 15.45 -10.50
C GLN A 145 -2.47 14.81 -10.12
N VAL A 146 -2.92 15.08 -8.91
CA VAL A 146 -4.25 14.73 -8.40
C VAL A 146 -5.05 15.99 -8.12
N GLU A 147 -6.39 15.86 -8.16
CA GLU A 147 -7.30 16.96 -7.81
C GLU A 147 -7.69 16.84 -6.33
N ALA A 148 -6.78 17.22 -5.43
CA ALA A 148 -7.00 17.15 -4.00
C ALA A 148 -6.49 18.41 -3.29
N THR A 149 -7.08 18.71 -2.14
CA THR A 149 -6.67 19.80 -1.25
C THR A 149 -6.46 19.22 0.15
N TYR A 150 -5.38 19.61 0.80
CA TYR A 150 -5.11 19.29 2.19
C TYR A 150 -4.27 20.37 2.83
N ASP A 151 -4.82 21.12 3.78
CA ASP A 151 -4.09 22.20 4.46
C ASP A 151 -3.35 21.63 5.68
N GLY A 152 -2.01 21.59 5.61
CA GLY A 152 -1.19 21.13 6.73
C GLY A 152 0.23 20.71 6.36
N VAL A 153 1.06 20.57 7.39
CA VAL A 153 2.44 20.10 7.27
C VAL A 153 2.46 18.60 7.50
N CYS A 154 2.82 17.84 6.47
CA CYS A 154 2.83 16.39 6.49
C CYS A 154 4.24 15.82 6.50
N SER A 155 4.43 14.65 7.09
CA SER A 155 5.60 13.80 6.83
C SER A 155 5.17 12.45 6.27
N TYR A 156 6.09 11.76 5.60
CA TYR A 156 5.82 10.46 4.99
C TYR A 156 6.65 9.35 5.64
N HIS A 157 5.99 8.29 6.08
CA HIS A 157 6.63 7.06 6.54
C HIS A 157 6.82 6.09 5.39
N ASP A 158 8.06 5.83 5.00
CA ASP A 158 8.40 4.81 4.02
C ASP A 158 8.31 3.42 4.65
N SER A 159 7.29 2.64 4.27
CA SER A 159 7.18 1.26 4.74
C SER A 159 8.33 0.40 4.23
N CYS A 160 8.82 -0.54 5.05
CA CYS A 160 9.99 -1.35 4.69
C CYS A 160 9.75 -2.17 3.40
N SER A 161 8.58 -2.75 3.21
CA SER A 161 8.26 -3.49 1.98
C SER A 161 8.10 -2.57 0.78
N GLY A 162 7.45 -1.41 0.95
CA GLY A 162 7.34 -0.41 -0.12
C GLY A 162 8.71 0.05 -0.59
N LEU A 163 9.54 0.53 0.33
CA LEU A 163 10.84 1.10 0.00
C LEU A 163 11.86 0.05 -0.48
N ARG A 164 12.06 -1.02 0.31
CA ARG A 164 13.20 -1.93 0.10
C ARG A 164 12.92 -3.02 -0.93
N GLU A 165 11.69 -3.52 -0.96
CA GLU A 165 11.30 -4.62 -1.85
C GLU A 165 10.72 -4.11 -3.18
N LEU A 166 9.99 -2.99 -3.15
CA LEU A 166 9.31 -2.45 -4.33
C LEU A 166 9.95 -1.16 -4.87
N GLY A 167 10.89 -0.55 -4.14
CA GLY A 167 11.55 0.70 -4.54
C GLY A 167 10.60 1.90 -4.63
N ILE A 168 9.57 1.91 -3.79
CA ILE A 168 8.60 3.01 -3.71
C ILE A 168 9.15 4.07 -2.77
N HIS A 169 9.46 5.24 -3.31
CA HIS A 169 9.97 6.39 -2.59
C HIS A 169 9.48 7.70 -3.23
N ASP A 170 9.79 7.88 -4.51
CA ASP A 170 9.52 9.13 -5.21
C ASP A 170 8.06 9.25 -5.66
N GLN A 171 7.41 8.11 -5.95
CA GLN A 171 6.05 8.07 -6.49
C GLN A 171 5.02 8.74 -5.57
N PRO A 172 4.92 8.39 -4.26
CA PRO A 172 3.98 9.08 -3.38
C PRO A 172 4.34 10.57 -3.21
N ARG A 173 5.62 10.92 -3.19
CA ARG A 173 6.09 12.31 -3.05
C ARG A 173 5.72 13.16 -4.25
N GLN A 174 5.88 12.60 -5.46
CA GLN A 174 5.46 13.27 -6.71
C GLN A 174 3.97 13.60 -6.68
N LEU A 175 3.11 12.66 -6.29
CA LEU A 175 1.66 12.88 -6.22
C LEU A 175 1.30 13.86 -5.10
N LEU A 176 1.90 13.73 -3.91
CA LEU A 176 1.68 14.65 -2.78
C LEU A 176 2.10 16.08 -3.09
N ALA A 177 3.14 16.30 -3.90
CA ALA A 177 3.55 17.62 -4.32
C ALA A 177 2.50 18.36 -5.17
N SER A 178 1.52 17.65 -5.73
CA SER A 178 0.40 18.25 -6.49
C SER A 178 -0.83 18.55 -5.63
N VAL A 179 -0.87 18.12 -4.36
CA VAL A 179 -1.98 18.38 -3.45
C VAL A 179 -1.94 19.85 -2.98
N VAL A 180 -3.01 20.59 -3.22
CA VAL A 180 -3.06 22.01 -2.88
C VAL A 180 -3.09 22.19 -1.36
N GLY A 181 -2.24 23.06 -0.84
CA GLY A 181 -2.14 23.39 0.60
C GLY A 181 -1.27 22.42 1.42
N LEU A 182 -0.80 21.30 0.85
CA LEU A 182 0.04 20.34 1.53
C LEU A 182 1.51 20.76 1.47
N GLU A 183 2.14 20.87 2.64
CA GLU A 183 3.60 20.99 2.77
C GLU A 183 4.18 19.64 3.19
N LEU A 184 5.05 19.04 2.37
CA LEU A 184 5.73 17.80 2.72
C LEU A 184 7.08 18.10 3.36
N LYS A 185 7.22 17.72 4.64
CA LYS A 185 8.44 17.86 5.43
C LYS A 185 8.93 16.49 5.88
N GLU A 186 10.10 16.10 5.41
CA GLU A 186 10.67 14.80 5.76
C GLU A 186 11.08 14.74 7.24
N MET A 187 10.68 13.69 7.93
CA MET A 187 11.17 13.39 9.27
C MET A 187 12.51 12.65 9.22
N ASN A 188 13.28 12.72 10.28
CA ASN A 188 14.46 11.89 10.45
C ASN A 188 14.06 10.40 10.46
N GLU A 189 14.87 9.53 9.85
CA GLU A 189 14.65 8.08 9.84
C GLU A 189 13.25 7.67 9.31
N ASN A 190 12.72 8.40 8.32
CA ASN A 190 11.46 8.08 7.66
C ASN A 190 11.41 6.62 7.14
N ASN A 191 12.57 6.07 6.75
CA ASN A 191 12.78 4.73 6.20
C ASN A 191 13.08 3.63 7.24
N VAL A 192 13.12 3.97 8.54
CA VAL A 192 13.29 2.98 9.62
C VAL A 192 11.96 2.29 9.88
N CYS A 193 12.00 0.97 10.11
CA CYS A 193 10.81 0.15 10.33
C CYS A 193 9.97 0.64 11.52
N CYS A 194 8.65 0.65 11.33
CA CYS A 194 7.69 1.02 12.39
C CYS A 194 7.50 -0.04 13.49
N GLY A 195 8.07 -1.24 13.34
CA GLY A 195 7.94 -2.33 14.30
C GLY A 195 6.66 -3.16 14.19
N PHE A 196 5.73 -2.89 13.26
CA PHE A 196 4.52 -3.68 13.10
C PHE A 196 4.81 -5.12 12.66
N GLY A 197 5.46 -5.31 11.50
CA GLY A 197 5.89 -6.60 10.96
C GLY A 197 4.81 -7.70 10.89
N GLY A 198 3.52 -7.33 10.83
CA GLY A 198 2.40 -8.27 10.91
C GLY A 198 2.37 -8.97 12.27
N LEU A 199 2.78 -10.24 12.33
CA LEU A 199 2.85 -11.02 13.57
C LEU A 199 4.02 -10.64 14.50
N PHE A 200 5.00 -9.88 14.02
CA PHE A 200 6.16 -9.50 14.83
C PHE A 200 5.77 -8.70 16.06
N SER A 201 4.85 -7.75 15.92
CA SER A 201 4.36 -6.93 17.03
C SER A 201 3.64 -7.75 18.12
N ILE A 202 3.08 -8.90 17.75
CA ILE A 202 2.41 -9.83 18.69
C ILE A 202 3.45 -10.77 19.33
N LYS A 203 4.38 -11.31 18.55
CA LYS A 203 5.39 -12.26 19.01
C LYS A 203 6.50 -11.61 19.84
N TYR A 204 6.83 -10.37 19.55
CA TYR A 204 7.92 -9.61 20.18
C TYR A 204 7.46 -8.20 20.58
N PRO A 205 6.46 -8.09 21.48
CA PRO A 205 5.80 -6.82 21.80
C PRO A 205 6.76 -5.76 22.35
N ASP A 206 7.72 -6.15 23.18
CA ASP A 206 8.68 -5.20 23.77
C ASP A 206 9.59 -4.58 22.72
N ILE A 207 10.08 -5.37 21.77
CA ILE A 207 10.92 -4.89 20.67
C ILE A 207 10.09 -3.99 19.74
N SER A 208 8.89 -4.44 19.38
CA SER A 208 7.98 -3.65 18.54
C SER A 208 7.62 -2.32 19.19
N THR A 209 7.33 -2.32 20.49
CA THR A 209 7.03 -1.11 21.27
C THR A 209 8.21 -0.15 21.26
N ARG A 210 9.43 -0.62 21.42
CA ARG A 210 10.63 0.23 21.35
C ARG A 210 10.77 0.86 19.96
N MET A 211 10.67 0.07 18.91
CA MET A 211 10.79 0.54 17.53
C MET A 211 9.74 1.59 17.19
N VAL A 212 8.48 1.38 17.55
CA VAL A 212 7.42 2.34 17.27
C VAL A 212 7.54 3.61 18.12
N SER A 213 8.08 3.51 19.37
CA SER A 213 8.33 4.69 20.21
C SER A 213 9.43 5.57 19.61
N ASP A 214 10.53 4.97 19.13
CA ASP A 214 11.59 5.72 18.46
C ASP A 214 11.06 6.39 17.18
N LYS A 215 10.18 5.73 16.43
CA LYS A 215 9.50 6.31 15.27
C LYS A 215 8.60 7.48 15.66
N CYS A 216 7.78 7.34 16.70
CA CYS A 216 6.93 8.43 17.20
C CYS A 216 7.72 9.64 17.69
N ALA A 217 8.87 9.41 18.34
CA ALA A 217 9.77 10.49 18.74
C ALA A 217 10.28 11.27 17.51
N ASN A 218 10.66 10.58 16.41
CA ASN A 218 11.08 11.24 15.17
C ASN A 218 9.94 12.03 14.52
N VAL A 219 8.71 11.49 14.55
CA VAL A 219 7.50 12.22 14.10
C VAL A 219 7.30 13.49 14.93
N GLY A 220 7.35 13.40 16.27
CA GLY A 220 7.20 14.54 17.16
C GLY A 220 8.27 15.61 16.96
N HIS A 221 9.54 15.21 16.76
CA HIS A 221 10.64 16.14 16.50
C HIS A 221 10.54 16.84 15.14
N SER A 222 9.84 16.27 14.17
CA SER A 222 9.66 16.89 12.86
C SER A 222 8.72 18.11 12.90
N GLY A 223 7.86 18.19 13.92
CA GLY A 223 6.90 19.30 14.10
C GLY A 223 5.83 19.32 13.01
N VAL A 224 5.43 18.15 12.51
CA VAL A 224 4.35 18.02 11.51
C VAL A 224 3.00 17.82 12.19
N ASP A 225 1.95 18.22 11.50
CA ASP A 225 0.57 18.04 11.96
C ASP A 225 0.02 16.66 11.60
N THR A 226 0.60 16.07 10.54
CA THR A 226 0.08 14.83 9.94
C THR A 226 1.19 13.89 9.50
N LEU A 227 1.01 12.62 9.80
CA LEU A 227 1.85 11.52 9.28
C LEU A 227 1.08 10.76 8.19
N LEU A 228 1.74 10.56 7.06
CA LEU A 228 1.24 9.79 5.93
C LEU A 228 2.05 8.51 5.73
N GLY A 229 1.48 7.55 5.03
CA GLY A 229 2.17 6.34 4.58
C GLY A 229 1.30 5.48 3.67
N GLY A 230 1.91 4.51 3.01
CA GLY A 230 1.26 3.62 2.04
C GLY A 230 0.99 2.20 2.57
N ASP A 231 1.05 1.96 3.89
CA ASP A 231 0.80 0.65 4.48
C ASP A 231 0.03 0.78 5.81
N LEU A 232 -1.25 0.39 5.79
CA LEU A 232 -2.14 0.58 6.94
C LEU A 232 -1.64 -0.11 8.20
N GLY A 233 -0.96 -1.26 8.10
CA GLY A 233 -0.40 -1.94 9.26
C GLY A 233 0.64 -1.10 9.99
N CYS A 234 1.51 -0.42 9.24
CA CYS A 234 2.47 0.54 9.82
C CYS A 234 1.75 1.71 10.49
N LEU A 235 0.76 2.28 9.80
CA LEU A 235 0.02 3.45 10.28
C LEU A 235 -0.79 3.15 11.56
N LEU A 236 -1.41 1.97 11.66
CA LEU A 236 -2.10 1.53 12.87
C LEU A 236 -1.16 1.43 14.07
N ASN A 237 0.05 0.87 13.87
CA ASN A 237 1.03 0.74 14.93
C ASN A 237 1.52 2.12 15.42
N ILE A 238 1.83 3.01 14.48
CA ILE A 238 2.30 4.38 14.79
C ILE A 238 1.18 5.21 15.42
N ALA A 239 -0.02 5.24 14.83
CA ALA A 239 -1.16 5.99 15.34
C ALA A 239 -1.55 5.55 16.77
N GLY A 240 -1.59 4.23 17.00
CA GLY A 240 -1.87 3.69 18.33
C GLY A 240 -0.83 4.10 19.37
N ARG A 241 0.44 4.26 18.98
CA ARG A 241 1.49 4.74 19.89
C ARG A 241 1.42 6.24 20.10
N LEU A 242 1.30 7.04 19.04
CA LEU A 242 1.13 8.50 19.14
C LEU A 242 -0.03 8.86 20.07
N ARG A 243 -1.18 8.17 19.93
CA ARG A 243 -2.33 8.39 20.81
C ARG A 243 -2.03 8.09 22.28
N ARG A 244 -1.33 6.98 22.58
CA ARG A 244 -0.92 6.64 23.96
C ARG A 244 0.04 7.64 24.58
N GLU A 245 0.85 8.30 23.75
CA GLU A 245 1.80 9.34 24.17
C GLU A 245 1.16 10.73 24.21
N GLY A 246 -0.11 10.88 23.81
CA GLY A 246 -0.82 12.16 23.79
C GLY A 246 -0.28 13.11 22.70
N ALA A 247 0.37 12.60 21.67
CA ALA A 247 0.89 13.40 20.56
C ALA A 247 -0.26 13.87 19.64
N PRO A 248 -0.37 15.17 19.31
CA PRO A 248 -1.46 15.72 18.51
C PRO A 248 -1.22 15.57 17.00
N VAL A 249 -0.66 14.44 16.57
CA VAL A 249 -0.36 14.18 15.16
C VAL A 249 -1.43 13.28 14.57
N ARG A 250 -2.09 13.75 13.52
CA ARG A 250 -3.07 12.97 12.76
C ARG A 250 -2.36 11.95 11.86
N VAL A 251 -3.01 10.83 11.59
CA VAL A 251 -2.42 9.80 10.74
C VAL A 251 -3.41 9.41 9.65
N PHE A 252 -2.99 9.50 8.38
CA PHE A 252 -3.80 9.10 7.23
C PHE A 252 -3.04 8.19 6.28
N HIS A 253 -3.77 7.36 5.57
CA HIS A 253 -3.20 6.65 4.43
C HIS A 253 -3.03 7.61 3.25
N VAL A 254 -1.92 7.51 2.53
CA VAL A 254 -1.61 8.41 1.40
C VAL A 254 -2.75 8.47 0.37
N ALA A 255 -3.40 7.34 0.09
CA ALA A 255 -4.52 7.30 -0.85
C ALA A 255 -5.68 8.21 -0.44
N GLU A 256 -5.96 8.35 0.87
CA GLU A 256 -7.05 9.21 1.36
C GLU A 256 -6.75 10.68 1.08
N VAL A 257 -5.52 11.12 1.33
CA VAL A 257 -5.09 12.50 1.05
C VAL A 257 -5.08 12.78 -0.45
N LEU A 258 -4.54 11.87 -1.25
CA LEU A 258 -4.49 12.00 -2.72
C LEU A 258 -5.90 12.02 -3.35
N ALA A 259 -6.89 11.39 -2.72
CA ALA A 259 -8.27 11.40 -3.18
C ALA A 259 -9.13 12.52 -2.56
N GLY A 260 -8.57 13.36 -1.68
CA GLY A 260 -9.32 14.40 -0.97
C GLY A 260 -10.35 13.84 0.01
N MET A 261 -10.13 12.66 0.58
CA MET A 261 -11.06 11.94 1.46
C MET A 261 -10.59 11.93 2.92
N THR A 262 -10.37 13.11 3.49
CA THR A 262 -9.83 13.31 4.85
C THR A 262 -10.79 13.99 5.84
N ASP A 263 -12.07 14.12 5.49
CA ASP A 263 -13.09 14.77 6.33
C ASP A 263 -13.47 13.93 7.58
N GLY A 264 -13.19 12.63 7.54
CA GLY A 264 -13.44 11.72 8.65
C GLY A 264 -12.32 11.71 9.71
N PRO A 265 -12.51 10.93 10.80
CA PRO A 265 -11.51 10.79 11.84
C PRO A 265 -10.21 10.18 11.26
N ALA A 266 -9.05 10.59 11.79
CA ALA A 266 -7.77 10.02 11.42
C ALA A 266 -7.62 8.58 11.92
N ILE A 267 -6.63 7.84 11.42
CA ILE A 267 -6.32 6.48 11.88
C ILE A 267 -5.97 6.53 13.37
N GLY A 268 -6.67 5.74 14.19
CA GLY A 268 -6.49 5.70 15.65
C GLY A 268 -7.33 6.72 16.43
N GLU A 269 -8.02 7.64 15.77
CA GLU A 269 -9.05 8.47 16.39
C GLU A 269 -10.36 7.65 16.48
N GLY A 270 -11.08 7.76 17.60
CA GLY A 270 -12.44 7.27 17.68
C GLY A 270 -13.37 8.20 16.90
N GLU A 271 -14.59 7.73 16.57
CA GLU A 271 -15.67 8.66 16.24
C GLU A 271 -15.77 9.63 17.41
N SER A 272 -15.54 10.91 17.16
CA SER A 272 -15.64 11.93 18.21
C SER A 272 -17.03 11.82 18.79
N ASP A 273 -17.12 11.68 20.14
CA ASP A 273 -18.34 11.88 20.88
C ASP A 273 -18.83 13.30 20.53
N SER A 274 -19.69 13.40 19.53
CA SER A 274 -20.34 14.63 19.09
C SER A 274 -21.56 14.91 19.94
#